data_5fc6f44de8281ef43167ff81382e15ee
#
_entry.id   5fc6f44de8281ef43167ff81382e15ee
#
_cell.length_a   1.000
_cell.length_b   1.000
_cell.length_c   1.000
_cell.angle_alpha   90.00
_cell.angle_beta   90.00
_cell.angle_gamma   90.00
#
_symmetry.space_group_name_H-M   'P 1'
#
loop_
_entity.id
_entity.type
_entity.pdbx_description
1 polymer ?
#
loop_
_entity_poly.entity_id
_entity_poly.type
_entity_poly.pdbx_seq_one_letter_code
_entity_poly.pdbx_strand_id
1 'polypeptide(L)'
;MQRKQIAMLRENQEFTVRMRLQALERLALYIERINPRSLIPRVYMSGMTVTDLQQALVFTIRGEFEHNLSQQIYVSSNVWNTVKGVMEQEINMIGVIAQQLKPDASAKDLHMRIVDVVLTDASEPPTTVALQIINEEAKRILSGGAMA
;
A
#
# COMPACT_ATOMS: atom_id res chain seq x y z
N MET A 1 -16.19 28.58 -32.04
CA MET A 1 -15.42 28.77 -30.81
C MET A 1 -15.90 27.93 -29.65
N GLN A 2 -17.20 27.91 -29.36
CA GLN A 2 -17.76 27.10 -28.27
C GLN A 2 -17.50 25.58 -28.41
N ARG A 3 -17.55 25.03 -29.62
CA ARG A 3 -17.29 23.62 -29.89
C ARG A 3 -15.86 23.22 -29.56
N LYS A 4 -14.89 24.07 -29.88
CA LYS A 4 -13.46 23.83 -29.57
C LYS A 4 -13.22 23.85 -28.05
N GLN A 5 -13.85 24.79 -27.35
CA GLN A 5 -13.73 24.89 -25.89
C GLN A 5 -14.33 23.67 -25.19
N ILE A 6 -15.49 23.22 -25.66
CA ILE A 6 -16.13 21.99 -25.12
C ILE A 6 -15.26 20.77 -25.37
N ALA A 7 -14.69 20.64 -26.60
CA ALA A 7 -13.80 19.53 -26.94
C ALA A 7 -12.55 19.53 -26.05
N MET A 8 -11.93 20.70 -25.83
CA MET A 8 -10.78 20.85 -24.96
C MET A 8 -11.09 20.49 -23.51
N LEU A 9 -12.25 20.92 -23.01
CA LEU A 9 -12.69 20.59 -21.65
C LEU A 9 -12.91 19.07 -21.48
N ARG A 10 -13.48 18.41 -22.48
CA ARG A 10 -13.66 16.95 -22.47
C ARG A 10 -12.31 16.23 -22.46
N GLU A 11 -11.38 16.63 -23.31
CA GLU A 11 -10.04 16.06 -23.34
C GLU A 11 -9.32 16.21 -22.01
N ASN A 12 -9.43 17.40 -21.38
CA ASN A 12 -8.83 17.65 -20.08
C ASN A 12 -9.46 16.80 -18.99
N GLN A 13 -10.79 16.60 -19.02
CA GLN A 13 -11.49 15.74 -18.08
C GLN A 13 -11.09 14.28 -18.24
N GLU A 14 -11.02 13.80 -19.47
CA GLU A 14 -10.59 12.43 -19.78
C GLU A 14 -9.16 12.19 -19.33
N PHE A 15 -8.27 13.15 -19.58
CA PHE A 15 -6.89 13.08 -19.11
C PHE A 15 -6.82 13.03 -17.59
N THR A 16 -7.56 13.89 -16.90
CA THR A 16 -7.59 13.96 -15.44
C THR A 16 -8.12 12.65 -14.85
N VAL A 17 -9.21 12.14 -15.38
CA VAL A 17 -9.77 10.84 -14.94
C VAL A 17 -8.75 9.73 -15.10
N ARG A 18 -8.07 9.68 -16.24
CA ARG A 18 -7.06 8.66 -16.51
C ARG A 18 -5.90 8.73 -15.53
N MET A 19 -5.40 9.94 -15.26
CA MET A 19 -4.30 10.14 -14.31
C MET A 19 -4.69 9.72 -12.89
N ARG A 20 -5.91 10.05 -12.50
CA ARG A 20 -6.45 9.69 -11.18
C ARG A 20 -6.61 8.19 -11.04
N LEU A 21 -7.16 7.52 -12.04
CA LEU A 21 -7.32 6.05 -12.03
C LEU A 21 -5.96 5.33 -12.02
N GLN A 22 -4.99 5.81 -12.80
CA GLN A 22 -3.65 5.24 -12.79
C GLN A 22 -2.99 5.36 -11.42
N ALA A 23 -3.16 6.50 -10.76
CA ALA A 23 -2.62 6.70 -9.42
C ALA A 23 -3.26 5.73 -8.41
N LEU A 24 -4.57 5.55 -8.47
CA LEU A 24 -5.29 4.61 -7.60
C LEU A 24 -4.85 3.17 -7.87
N GLU A 25 -4.66 2.79 -9.13
CA GLU A 25 -4.13 1.46 -9.48
C GLU A 25 -2.74 1.22 -8.87
N ARG A 26 -1.87 2.21 -8.96
CA ARG A 26 -0.51 2.10 -8.41
C ARG A 26 -0.54 1.96 -6.89
N LEU A 27 -1.43 2.70 -6.22
CA LEU A 27 -1.55 2.58 -4.77
C LEU A 27 -2.18 1.26 -4.35
N ALA A 28 -3.17 0.76 -5.09
CA ALA A 28 -3.73 -0.57 -4.86
C ALA A 28 -2.65 -1.65 -5.01
N LEU A 29 -1.84 -1.54 -6.07
CA LEU A 29 -0.72 -2.48 -6.28
C LEU A 29 0.28 -2.41 -5.13
N TYR A 30 0.62 -1.21 -4.67
CA TYR A 30 1.50 -1.03 -3.51
C TYR A 30 0.97 -1.76 -2.28
N ILE A 31 -0.32 -1.56 -1.95
CA ILE A 31 -0.95 -2.23 -0.80
C ILE A 31 -0.91 -3.76 -0.94
N GLU A 32 -1.19 -4.28 -2.14
CA GLU A 32 -1.11 -5.72 -2.39
C GLU A 32 0.32 -6.25 -2.21
N ARG A 33 1.32 -5.48 -2.66
CA ARG A 33 2.72 -5.89 -2.62
C ARG A 33 3.29 -5.89 -1.21
N ILE A 34 2.84 -4.99 -0.33
CA ILE A 34 3.31 -4.95 1.06
C ILE A 34 2.53 -5.87 1.99
N ASN A 35 1.43 -6.45 1.54
CA ASN A 35 0.74 -7.47 2.33
C ASN A 35 1.77 -8.54 2.74
N PRO A 36 1.88 -8.89 4.04
CA PRO A 36 2.90 -9.85 4.49
C PRO A 36 2.92 -11.16 3.72
N ARG A 37 1.75 -11.63 3.30
CA ARG A 37 1.61 -12.86 2.51
C ARG A 37 2.34 -12.78 1.18
N SER A 38 2.37 -11.59 0.57
CA SER A 38 3.06 -11.35 -0.71
C SER A 38 4.50 -10.91 -0.50
N LEU A 39 4.73 -10.09 0.52
CA LEU A 39 6.01 -9.43 0.75
C LEU A 39 7.09 -10.37 1.28
N ILE A 40 6.77 -11.16 2.31
CA ILE A 40 7.79 -11.98 2.96
C ILE A 40 8.44 -12.98 2.00
N PRO A 41 7.67 -13.73 1.16
CA PRO A 41 8.30 -14.63 0.20
C PRO A 41 9.21 -13.95 -0.82
N ARG A 42 8.95 -12.68 -1.14
CA ARG A 42 9.79 -11.93 -2.10
C ARG A 42 11.10 -11.48 -1.49
N VAL A 43 11.12 -11.26 -0.20
CA VAL A 43 12.25 -10.63 0.51
C VAL A 43 13.09 -11.67 1.25
N TYR A 44 12.46 -12.72 1.76
CA TYR A 44 13.13 -13.75 2.55
C TYR A 44 14.18 -14.48 1.72
N MET A 45 15.36 -14.63 2.29
CA MET A 45 16.46 -15.44 1.73
C MET A 45 16.97 -16.41 2.80
N SER A 46 17.33 -17.60 2.37
CA SER A 46 17.92 -18.61 3.26
C SER A 46 19.17 -18.07 3.96
N GLY A 47 19.28 -18.33 5.24
CA GLY A 47 20.42 -17.85 6.03
C GLY A 47 20.21 -16.51 6.71
N MET A 48 19.11 -15.81 6.43
CA MET A 48 18.79 -14.55 7.10
C MET A 48 18.50 -14.76 8.59
N THR A 49 18.92 -13.79 9.40
CA THR A 49 18.53 -13.67 10.80
C THR A 49 17.23 -12.87 10.91
N VAL A 50 16.63 -12.83 12.13
CA VAL A 50 15.51 -11.94 12.44
C VAL A 50 15.83 -10.49 12.06
N THR A 51 17.00 -10.00 12.45
CA THR A 51 17.43 -8.64 12.13
C THR A 51 17.53 -8.42 10.63
N ASP A 52 18.12 -9.36 9.89
CA ASP A 52 18.25 -9.24 8.44
C ASP A 52 16.89 -9.13 7.76
N LEU A 53 15.95 -10.01 8.12
CA LEU A 53 14.62 -10.00 7.53
C LEU A 53 13.86 -8.74 7.91
N GLN A 54 13.92 -8.32 9.16
CA GLN A 54 13.27 -7.09 9.61
C GLN A 54 13.74 -5.88 8.80
N GLN A 55 15.06 -5.72 8.68
CA GLN A 55 15.63 -4.60 7.93
C GLN A 55 15.22 -4.64 6.45
N ALA A 56 15.25 -5.82 5.85
CA ALA A 56 14.88 -5.99 4.45
C ALA A 56 13.40 -5.70 4.20
N LEU A 57 12.51 -6.13 5.09
CA LEU A 57 11.08 -5.85 5.00
C LEU A 57 10.81 -4.35 5.11
N VAL A 58 11.36 -3.69 6.12
CA VAL A 58 11.17 -2.25 6.34
C VAL A 58 11.72 -1.45 5.18
N PHE A 59 12.91 -1.79 4.71
CA PHE A 59 13.54 -1.15 3.55
C PHE A 59 12.65 -1.25 2.30
N THR A 60 12.09 -2.43 2.05
CA THR A 60 11.24 -2.66 0.88
C THR A 60 9.93 -1.89 0.99
N ILE A 61 9.28 -1.92 2.16
CA ILE A 61 8.02 -1.21 2.39
C ILE A 61 8.21 0.30 2.19
N ARG A 62 9.26 0.88 2.76
CA ARG A 62 9.55 2.31 2.62
C ARG A 62 9.98 2.68 1.21
N GLY A 63 10.84 1.87 0.60
CA GLY A 63 11.34 2.14 -0.74
C GLY A 63 10.23 2.15 -1.78
N GLU A 64 9.33 1.18 -1.73
CA GLU A 64 8.18 1.14 -2.65
C GLU A 64 7.20 2.28 -2.38
N PHE A 65 7.01 2.69 -1.12
CA PHE A 65 6.22 3.86 -0.78
C PHE A 65 6.81 5.12 -1.40
N GLU A 66 8.11 5.33 -1.25
CA GLU A 66 8.81 6.50 -1.81
C GLU A 66 8.68 6.56 -3.33
N HIS A 67 8.67 5.41 -4.02
CA HIS A 67 8.45 5.35 -5.47
C HIS A 67 7.04 5.78 -5.87
N ASN A 68 6.11 5.89 -4.91
CA ASN A 68 4.73 6.28 -5.16
C ASN A 68 4.37 7.66 -4.57
N LEU A 69 5.36 8.42 -4.09
CA LEU A 69 5.11 9.71 -3.44
C LEU A 69 4.35 10.69 -4.33
N SER A 70 4.66 10.73 -5.63
CA SER A 70 4.01 11.65 -6.56
C SER A 70 2.54 11.33 -6.80
N GLN A 71 2.09 10.12 -6.48
CA GLN A 71 0.69 9.74 -6.67
C GLN A 71 -0.27 10.51 -5.76
N GLN A 72 0.25 11.08 -4.65
CA GLN A 72 -0.57 11.91 -3.76
C GLN A 72 -1.22 13.10 -4.47
N ILE A 73 -0.65 13.56 -5.58
CA ILE A 73 -1.18 14.67 -6.36
C ILE A 73 -2.54 14.33 -6.98
N TYR A 74 -2.75 13.05 -7.32
CA TYR A 74 -3.88 12.61 -8.14
C TYR A 74 -4.98 11.90 -7.35
N VAL A 75 -4.80 11.70 -6.06
CA VAL A 75 -5.77 10.99 -5.21
C VAL A 75 -6.27 11.88 -4.09
N SER A 76 -7.38 11.50 -3.46
CA SER A 76 -7.89 12.25 -2.31
C SER A 76 -6.95 12.15 -1.11
N SER A 77 -7.06 13.11 -0.21
CA SER A 77 -6.34 13.08 1.06
C SER A 77 -6.70 11.82 1.87
N ASN A 78 -7.96 11.40 1.80
CA ASN A 78 -8.39 10.20 2.50
C ASN A 78 -7.66 8.95 2.01
N VAL A 79 -7.55 8.77 0.69
CA VAL A 79 -6.80 7.64 0.11
C VAL A 79 -5.33 7.72 0.48
N TRP A 80 -4.71 8.88 0.29
CA TRP A 80 -3.28 9.03 0.57
C TRP A 80 -2.95 8.76 2.04
N ASN A 81 -3.72 9.34 2.96
CA ASN A 81 -3.50 9.15 4.39
C ASN A 81 -3.75 7.70 4.81
N THR A 82 -4.71 7.03 4.19
CA THR A 82 -4.98 5.61 4.43
C THR A 82 -3.78 4.76 4.02
N VAL A 83 -3.25 4.96 2.83
CA VAL A 83 -2.08 4.22 2.33
C VAL A 83 -0.87 4.46 3.22
N LYS A 84 -0.60 5.72 3.56
CA LYS A 84 0.50 6.08 4.46
C LYS A 84 0.33 5.44 5.83
N GLY A 85 -0.89 5.42 6.36
CA GLY A 85 -1.19 4.78 7.63
C GLY A 85 -0.94 3.28 7.63
N VAL A 86 -1.29 2.60 6.55
CA VAL A 86 -1.00 1.15 6.41
C VAL A 86 0.50 0.91 6.40
N MET A 87 1.25 1.70 5.64
CA MET A 87 2.71 1.60 5.62
C MET A 87 3.31 1.73 7.02
N GLU A 88 2.93 2.76 7.75
CA GLU A 88 3.44 3.03 9.10
C GLU A 88 3.04 1.92 10.09
N GLN A 89 1.79 1.47 10.01
CA GLN A 89 1.25 0.40 10.85
C GLN A 89 1.98 -0.92 10.65
N GLU A 90 2.25 -1.27 9.40
CA GLU A 90 2.94 -2.52 9.07
C GLU A 90 4.39 -2.50 9.54
N ILE A 91 5.09 -1.38 9.33
CA ILE A 91 6.46 -1.22 9.82
C ILE A 91 6.50 -1.33 11.35
N ASN A 92 5.55 -0.70 12.04
CA ASN A 92 5.46 -0.79 13.49
C ASN A 92 5.20 -2.22 13.97
N MET A 93 4.28 -2.92 13.34
CA MET A 93 3.96 -4.31 13.66
C MET A 93 5.19 -5.21 13.53
N ILE A 94 5.90 -5.09 12.42
CA ILE A 94 7.13 -5.87 12.19
C ILE A 94 8.15 -5.57 13.28
N GLY A 95 8.33 -4.31 13.63
CA GLY A 95 9.26 -3.91 14.68
C GLY A 95 8.91 -4.49 16.05
N VAL A 96 7.64 -4.42 16.43
CA VAL A 96 7.17 -4.97 17.72
C VAL A 96 7.37 -6.48 17.78
N ILE A 97 7.03 -7.18 16.72
CA ILE A 97 7.20 -8.65 16.66
C ILE A 97 8.68 -9.03 16.72
N ALA A 98 9.53 -8.32 15.96
CA ALA A 98 10.95 -8.60 15.95
C ALA A 98 11.62 -8.40 17.31
N GLN A 99 11.16 -7.41 18.09
CA GLN A 99 11.67 -7.16 19.45
C GLN A 99 11.40 -8.31 20.41
N GLN A 100 10.42 -9.15 20.13
CA GLN A 100 10.08 -10.30 20.96
C GLN A 100 10.98 -11.51 20.67
N LEU A 101 11.80 -11.43 19.66
CA LEU A 101 12.67 -12.50 19.18
C LEU A 101 14.13 -12.12 19.37
N LYS A 102 15.01 -13.12 19.42
CA LYS A 102 16.45 -12.87 19.45
C LYS A 102 16.90 -12.36 18.09
N PRO A 103 17.73 -11.30 18.04
CA PRO A 103 18.18 -10.72 16.77
C PRO A 103 18.90 -11.70 15.84
N ASP A 104 19.62 -12.65 16.41
CA ASP A 104 20.38 -13.66 15.67
C ASP A 104 19.60 -14.96 15.43
N ALA A 105 18.36 -15.04 15.89
CA ALA A 105 17.50 -16.18 15.59
C ALA A 105 17.22 -16.26 14.10
N SER A 106 16.75 -17.41 13.62
CA SER A 106 16.41 -17.63 12.22
C SER A 106 15.27 -16.70 11.78
N ALA A 107 15.40 -16.15 10.59
CA ALA A 107 14.34 -15.33 9.97
C ALA A 107 13.01 -16.09 9.88
N LYS A 108 13.03 -17.40 9.82
CA LYS A 108 11.81 -18.21 9.85
C LYS A 108 10.97 -17.93 11.09
N ASP A 109 11.60 -17.68 12.23
CA ASP A 109 10.89 -17.38 13.46
C ASP A 109 10.10 -16.07 13.34
N LEU A 110 10.70 -15.05 12.72
CA LEU A 110 10.01 -13.78 12.44
C LEU A 110 8.86 -13.99 11.45
N HIS A 111 9.11 -14.73 10.39
CA HIS A 111 8.08 -15.03 9.38
C HIS A 111 6.88 -15.74 10.02
N MET A 112 7.13 -16.80 10.77
CA MET A 112 6.06 -17.56 11.41
C MET A 112 5.28 -16.72 12.41
N ARG A 113 5.96 -15.87 13.17
CA ARG A 113 5.32 -15.01 14.16
C ARG A 113 4.44 -13.94 13.49
N ILE A 114 4.89 -13.36 12.39
CA ILE A 114 4.09 -12.39 11.62
C ILE A 114 2.82 -13.08 11.08
N VAL A 115 2.98 -14.25 10.46
CA VAL A 115 1.84 -15.02 9.95
C VAL A 115 0.84 -15.33 11.06
N ASP A 116 1.33 -15.76 12.22
CA ASP A 116 0.50 -16.09 13.36
C ASP A 116 -0.30 -14.88 13.86
N VAL A 117 0.36 -13.72 14.00
CA VAL A 117 -0.31 -12.46 14.40
C VAL A 117 -1.38 -12.06 13.39
N VAL A 118 -1.08 -12.14 12.10
CA VAL A 118 -2.04 -11.78 11.04
C VAL A 118 -3.25 -12.71 11.05
N LEU A 119 -3.04 -14.02 11.26
CA LEU A 119 -4.12 -15.00 11.26
C LEU A 119 -5.00 -14.95 12.52
N THR A 120 -4.43 -14.54 13.65
CA THR A 120 -5.16 -14.52 14.93
C THR A 120 -5.84 -13.18 15.22
N ASP A 121 -5.53 -12.13 14.45
CA ASP A 121 -6.18 -10.84 14.61
C ASP A 121 -7.63 -10.95 14.13
N ALA A 122 -8.58 -10.67 15.02
CA ALA A 122 -10.01 -10.73 14.73
C ALA A 122 -10.51 -9.53 13.93
N SER A 123 -9.75 -8.44 13.88
CA SER A 123 -10.10 -7.25 13.10
C SER A 123 -9.77 -7.43 11.62
N GLU A 124 -10.43 -6.65 10.77
CA GLU A 124 -10.14 -6.63 9.34
C GLU A 124 -8.70 -6.15 9.12
N PRO A 125 -7.90 -6.82 8.29
CA PRO A 125 -6.54 -6.38 8.02
C PRO A 125 -6.51 -4.95 7.46
N PRO A 126 -5.55 -4.10 7.88
CA PRO A 126 -5.44 -2.74 7.35
C PRO A 126 -5.31 -2.68 5.83
N THR A 127 -4.65 -3.67 5.22
CA THR A 127 -4.54 -3.76 3.76
C THR A 127 -5.89 -3.95 3.08
N THR A 128 -6.77 -4.77 3.67
CA THR A 128 -8.12 -4.98 3.14
C THR A 128 -8.94 -3.70 3.20
N VAL A 129 -8.91 -2.99 4.33
CA VAL A 129 -9.60 -1.71 4.50
C VAL A 129 -9.10 -0.67 3.50
N ALA A 130 -7.77 -0.58 3.33
CA ALA A 130 -7.17 0.36 2.39
C ALA A 130 -7.60 0.07 0.95
N LEU A 131 -7.61 -1.19 0.54
CA LEU A 131 -8.07 -1.57 -0.81
C LEU A 131 -9.53 -1.22 -1.04
N GLN A 132 -10.39 -1.38 -0.03
CA GLN A 132 -11.79 -0.98 -0.12
C GLN A 132 -11.92 0.52 -0.37
N ILE A 133 -11.17 1.33 0.38
CA ILE A 133 -11.19 2.80 0.25
C ILE A 133 -10.71 3.22 -1.13
N ILE A 134 -9.62 2.62 -1.61
CA ILE A 134 -9.08 2.90 -2.96
C ILE A 134 -10.12 2.53 -4.03
N ASN A 135 -10.71 1.35 -3.92
CA ASN A 135 -11.69 0.87 -4.89
C ASN A 135 -12.95 1.73 -4.91
N GLU A 136 -13.42 2.19 -3.77
CA GLU A 136 -14.58 3.07 -3.68
C GLU A 136 -14.31 4.41 -4.39
N GLU A 137 -13.14 4.99 -4.21
CA GLU A 137 -12.77 6.23 -4.91
C GLU A 137 -12.70 6.02 -6.42
N ALA A 138 -12.10 4.91 -6.86
CA ALA A 138 -12.03 4.57 -8.29
C ALA A 138 -13.43 4.42 -8.89
N LYS A 139 -14.33 3.74 -8.19
CA LYS A 139 -15.71 3.55 -8.65
C LYS A 139 -16.47 4.87 -8.73
N ARG A 140 -16.27 5.78 -7.77
CA ARG A 140 -16.88 7.11 -7.83
C ARG A 140 -16.41 7.89 -9.05
N ILE A 141 -15.12 7.83 -9.35
CA ILE A 141 -14.55 8.49 -10.54
C ILE A 141 -15.17 7.89 -11.81
N LEU A 142 -15.23 6.56 -11.89
CA LEU A 142 -15.78 5.85 -13.06
C LEU A 142 -17.26 6.13 -13.26
N SER A 143 -18.02 6.39 -12.21
CA SER A 143 -19.45 6.72 -12.30
C SER A 143 -19.69 8.21 -12.53
N GLY A 144 -18.62 9.02 -12.68
CA GLY A 144 -18.75 10.47 -12.88
C GLY A 144 -18.96 11.27 -11.60
N GLY A 145 -18.82 10.63 -10.44
CA GLY A 145 -18.92 11.30 -9.15
C GLY A 145 -17.70 12.15 -8.83
N ALA A 146 -17.89 13.15 -7.93
CA ALA A 146 -16.79 13.97 -7.46
C ALA A 146 -15.90 13.17 -6.50
N MET A 147 -14.60 13.48 -6.51
CA MET A 147 -13.66 12.92 -5.55
C MET A 147 -13.94 13.50 -4.16
N ALA A 148 -14.07 12.66 -3.19
CA ALA A 148 -14.32 13.07 -1.81
C ALA A 148 -13.08 13.76 -1.19
#